data_676365bbcd98370221d042b9fe7d3871
#
_entry.id   676365bbcd98370221d042b9fe7d3871
#
_cell.length_a   1.000
_cell.length_b   1.000
_cell.length_c   1.000
_cell.angle_alpha   90.00
_cell.angle_beta   90.00
_cell.angle_gamma   90.00
#
_symmetry.space_group_name_H-M   'P 1'
#
loop_
_entity.id
_entity.type
_entity.pdbx_description
1 polymer ?
#
loop_
_entity_poly.entity_id
_entity_poly.type
_entity_poly.pdbx_seq_one_letter_code
_entity_poly.pdbx_strand_id
1 'polypeptide(L)'
;MAFTVLVVDDSPVMRSFIRRVMTLSGFEVGQCYEAADGEEALARLQEHDVDVILTDINMPKMNGEELLRQLETDQRLRSVPALVISTDATKQRILRMLSLGAEGYMTKPFSPEALREELERILGEGNATRA
;
A
#
# COMPACT_ATOMS: atom_id res chain seq x y z
N MET A 1 -18.59 -2.83 2.82
CA MET A 1 -18.02 -3.40 1.60
C MET A 1 -16.56 -3.74 1.80
N ALA A 2 -16.14 -4.95 1.40
CA ALA A 2 -14.77 -5.39 1.60
C ALA A 2 -13.85 -4.86 0.50
N PHE A 3 -12.64 -4.47 0.89
CA PHE A 3 -11.64 -3.92 -0.02
C PHE A 3 -10.61 -4.97 -0.45
N THR A 4 -10.12 -4.83 -1.66
CA THR A 4 -9.03 -5.67 -2.16
C THR A 4 -7.70 -4.93 -1.95
N VAL A 5 -6.76 -5.61 -1.29
CA VAL A 5 -5.49 -5.03 -0.85
C VAL A 5 -4.33 -5.78 -1.50
N LEU A 6 -3.32 -5.06 -1.93
CA LEU A 6 -2.05 -5.64 -2.38
C LEU A 6 -0.95 -5.22 -1.41
N VAL A 7 -0.28 -6.20 -0.81
CA VAL A 7 0.83 -5.96 0.11
C VAL A 7 2.14 -6.26 -0.62
N VAL A 8 3.03 -5.27 -0.70
CA VAL A 8 4.30 -5.38 -1.41
C VAL A 8 5.45 -5.21 -0.44
N ASP A 9 6.19 -6.26 -0.21
CA ASP A 9 7.34 -6.26 0.70
C ASP A 9 8.17 -7.50 0.37
N ASP A 10 9.51 -7.38 0.34
CA ASP A 10 10.37 -8.51 -0.01
C ASP A 10 10.48 -9.54 1.11
N SER A 11 10.01 -9.23 2.32
CA SER A 11 10.01 -10.14 3.46
C SER A 11 8.66 -10.85 3.58
N PRO A 12 8.62 -12.18 3.40
CA PRO A 12 7.37 -12.94 3.62
C PRO A 12 6.84 -12.78 5.05
N VAL A 13 7.75 -12.68 6.03
CA VAL A 13 7.37 -12.48 7.43
C VAL A 13 6.68 -11.14 7.61
N MET A 14 7.21 -10.09 6.97
CA MET A 14 6.61 -8.77 7.06
C MET A 14 5.25 -8.73 6.35
N ARG A 15 5.11 -9.38 5.20
CA ARG A 15 3.81 -9.46 4.53
C ARG A 15 2.77 -10.13 5.42
N SER A 16 3.15 -11.24 6.06
CA SER A 16 2.28 -11.92 7.04
C SER A 16 1.90 -11.01 8.19
N PHE A 17 2.87 -10.26 8.71
CA PHE A 17 2.65 -9.34 9.81
C PHE A 17 1.65 -8.25 9.43
N ILE A 18 1.82 -7.66 8.26
CA ILE A 18 0.90 -6.61 7.77
C ILE A 18 -0.51 -7.15 7.63
N ARG A 19 -0.66 -8.35 7.05
CA ARG A 19 -1.96 -8.99 6.90
C ARG A 19 -2.62 -9.21 8.25
N ARG A 20 -1.84 -9.66 9.23
CA ARG A 20 -2.34 -9.90 10.59
C ARG A 20 -2.79 -8.61 11.25
N VAL A 21 -1.99 -7.55 11.12
CA VAL A 21 -2.33 -6.25 11.68
C VAL A 21 -3.62 -5.72 11.06
N MET A 22 -3.80 -5.89 9.74
CA MET A 22 -5.05 -5.50 9.08
C MET A 22 -6.25 -6.24 9.66
N THR A 23 -6.12 -7.55 9.86
CA THR A 23 -7.18 -8.35 10.46
C THR A 23 -7.52 -7.83 11.85
N LEU A 24 -6.49 -7.58 12.67
CA LEU A 24 -6.68 -7.08 14.04
C LEU A 24 -7.26 -5.67 14.07
N SER A 25 -7.02 -4.88 13.04
CA SER A 25 -7.51 -3.50 12.96
C SER A 25 -9.03 -3.44 12.77
N GLY A 26 -9.63 -4.51 12.30
CA GLY A 26 -11.06 -4.52 11.97
C GLY A 26 -11.38 -3.90 10.62
N PHE A 27 -10.37 -3.49 9.85
CA PHE A 27 -10.58 -2.99 8.49
C PHE A 27 -11.06 -4.15 7.61
N GLU A 28 -12.08 -3.91 6.82
CA GLU A 28 -12.75 -4.97 6.07
C GLU A 28 -12.00 -5.30 4.78
N VAL A 29 -11.25 -6.42 4.81
CA VAL A 29 -10.48 -6.90 3.66
C VAL A 29 -11.21 -8.08 3.02
N GLY A 30 -11.52 -7.96 1.73
CA GLY A 30 -12.11 -9.06 0.96
C GLY A 30 -11.03 -9.98 0.42
N GLN A 31 -10.14 -9.44 -0.39
CA GLN A 31 -9.01 -10.20 -0.96
C GLN A 31 -7.71 -9.49 -0.59
N CYS A 32 -6.68 -10.27 -0.31
CA CYS A 32 -5.35 -9.72 -0.04
C CYS A 32 -4.34 -10.45 -0.89
N TYR A 33 -3.75 -9.74 -1.84
CA TYR A 33 -2.69 -10.26 -2.69
C TYR A 33 -1.33 -9.82 -2.16
N GLU A 34 -0.28 -10.55 -2.51
CA GLU A 34 1.08 -10.26 -2.05
C GLU A 34 2.04 -10.20 -3.22
N ALA A 35 3.07 -9.38 -3.08
CA ALA A 35 4.16 -9.27 -4.04
C ALA A 35 5.46 -9.03 -3.29
N ALA A 36 6.56 -9.57 -3.80
CA ALA A 36 7.88 -9.46 -3.17
C ALA A 36 8.68 -8.24 -3.65
N ASP A 37 8.24 -7.61 -4.72
CA ASP A 37 8.90 -6.44 -5.30
C ASP A 37 7.92 -5.71 -6.22
N GLY A 38 8.40 -4.60 -6.79
CA GLY A 38 7.55 -3.78 -7.66
C GLY A 38 7.15 -4.47 -8.95
N GLU A 39 8.02 -5.33 -9.49
CA GLU A 39 7.69 -6.06 -10.72
C GLU A 39 6.53 -7.03 -10.49
N GLU A 40 6.59 -7.79 -9.39
CA GLU A 40 5.50 -8.69 -9.02
C GLU A 40 4.23 -7.91 -8.73
N ALA A 41 4.36 -6.75 -8.09
CA ALA A 41 3.21 -5.89 -7.81
C ALA A 41 2.51 -5.48 -9.10
N LEU A 42 3.26 -5.06 -10.10
CA LEU A 42 2.68 -4.70 -11.39
C LEU A 42 2.00 -5.90 -12.06
N ALA A 43 2.59 -7.09 -11.93
CA ALA A 43 1.99 -8.32 -12.47
C ALA A 43 0.65 -8.61 -11.80
N ARG A 44 0.57 -8.47 -10.47
CA ARG A 44 -0.68 -8.65 -9.72
C ARG A 44 -1.73 -7.65 -10.16
N LEU A 45 -1.32 -6.41 -10.39
CA LEU A 45 -2.24 -5.35 -10.80
C LEU A 45 -2.77 -5.52 -12.21
N GLN A 46 -2.09 -6.29 -13.06
CA GLN A 46 -2.60 -6.66 -14.38
C GLN A 46 -3.70 -7.72 -14.29
N GLU A 47 -3.66 -8.54 -13.25
CA GLU A 47 -4.58 -9.67 -13.09
C GLU A 47 -5.79 -9.35 -12.22
N HIS A 48 -5.66 -8.39 -11.32
CA HIS A 48 -6.69 -8.11 -10.30
C HIS A 48 -6.91 -6.61 -10.14
N ASP A 49 -8.16 -6.24 -9.90
CA ASP A 49 -8.50 -4.88 -9.49
C ASP A 49 -8.22 -4.74 -8.00
N VAL A 50 -7.42 -3.75 -7.62
CA VAL A 50 -6.98 -3.53 -6.25
C VAL A 50 -7.43 -2.15 -5.80
N ASP A 51 -7.93 -2.07 -4.57
CA ASP A 51 -8.42 -0.82 -4.00
C ASP A 51 -7.31 0.01 -3.35
N VAL A 52 -6.30 -0.66 -2.80
CA VAL A 52 -5.18 0.03 -2.14
C VAL A 52 -3.93 -0.85 -2.18
N ILE A 53 -2.78 -0.19 -2.33
CA ILE A 53 -1.47 -0.85 -2.32
C ILE A 53 -0.74 -0.43 -1.05
N LEU A 54 -0.24 -1.41 -0.28
CA LEU A 54 0.64 -1.17 0.87
C LEU A 54 2.03 -1.61 0.45
N THR A 55 2.98 -0.70 0.35
CA THR A 55 4.29 -1.03 -0.19
C THR A 55 5.45 -0.56 0.68
N ASP A 56 6.47 -1.39 0.82
CA ASP A 56 7.76 -0.98 1.34
C ASP A 56 8.50 -0.18 0.27
N ILE A 57 9.61 0.42 0.63
CA ILE A 57 10.46 1.18 -0.29
C ILE A 57 11.60 0.32 -0.81
N ASN A 58 12.35 -0.32 0.09
CA ASN A 58 13.57 -1.04 -0.26
C ASN A 58 13.26 -2.48 -0.61
N MET A 59 13.25 -2.78 -1.89
CA MET A 59 12.99 -4.12 -2.42
C MET A 59 13.90 -4.37 -3.62
N PRO A 60 14.24 -5.65 -3.91
CA PRO A 60 15.04 -5.94 -5.08
C PRO A 60 14.27 -5.73 -6.38
N LYS A 61 14.94 -5.76 -7.50
CA LYS A 61 14.41 -5.66 -8.86
C LYS A 61 13.74 -4.30 -9.12
N MET A 62 12.60 -4.03 -8.51
CA MET A 62 11.94 -2.74 -8.59
C MET A 62 11.54 -2.33 -7.19
N ASN A 63 12.07 -1.21 -6.70
CA ASN A 63 11.79 -0.71 -5.36
C ASN A 63 10.48 0.10 -5.32
N GLY A 64 10.10 0.54 -4.11
CA GLY A 64 8.85 1.27 -3.93
C GLY A 64 8.79 2.60 -4.67
N GLU A 65 9.91 3.30 -4.76
CA GLU A 65 9.96 4.56 -5.50
C GLU A 65 9.70 4.33 -6.99
N GLU A 66 10.35 3.33 -7.55
CA GLU A 66 10.14 2.96 -8.96
C GLU A 66 8.73 2.49 -9.20
N LEU A 67 8.17 1.73 -8.25
CA LEU A 67 6.80 1.27 -8.36
C LEU A 67 5.83 2.46 -8.42
N LEU A 68 6.00 3.45 -7.54
CA LEU A 68 5.13 4.63 -7.55
C LEU A 68 5.22 5.36 -8.90
N ARG A 69 6.41 5.46 -9.48
CA ARG A 69 6.58 6.10 -10.79
C ARG A 69 5.84 5.33 -11.88
N GLN A 70 5.93 4.00 -11.84
CA GLN A 70 5.22 3.16 -12.82
C GLN A 70 3.70 3.31 -12.69
N LEU A 71 3.20 3.35 -11.46
CA LEU A 71 1.77 3.54 -11.23
C LEU A 71 1.28 4.87 -11.82
N GLU A 72 2.07 5.92 -11.65
CA GLU A 72 1.71 7.26 -12.11
C GLU A 72 1.61 7.35 -13.62
N THR A 73 2.42 6.57 -14.35
CA THR A 73 2.44 6.59 -15.82
C THR A 73 1.35 5.72 -16.44
N ASP A 74 0.68 4.88 -15.67
CA ASP A 74 -0.35 3.97 -16.17
C ASP A 74 -1.73 4.56 -15.89
N GLN A 75 -2.50 4.82 -16.95
CA GLN A 75 -3.82 5.45 -16.84
C GLN A 75 -4.76 4.70 -15.91
N ARG A 76 -4.70 3.38 -15.94
CA ARG A 76 -5.57 2.53 -15.13
C ARG A 76 -5.12 2.50 -13.67
N LEU A 77 -3.81 2.48 -13.44
CA LEU A 77 -3.24 2.26 -12.12
C LEU A 77 -3.01 3.53 -11.30
N ARG A 78 -2.88 4.69 -11.96
CA ARG A 78 -2.57 5.93 -11.23
C ARG A 78 -3.66 6.38 -10.26
N SER A 79 -4.87 5.86 -10.41
CA SER A 79 -5.97 6.15 -9.48
C SER A 79 -5.99 5.22 -8.28
N VAL A 80 -5.18 4.15 -8.28
CA VAL A 80 -5.10 3.22 -7.15
C VAL A 80 -4.19 3.84 -6.08
N PRO A 81 -4.71 4.13 -4.89
CA PRO A 81 -3.89 4.76 -3.85
C PRO A 81 -2.83 3.80 -3.30
N ALA A 82 -1.66 4.34 -3.01
CA ALA A 82 -0.56 3.60 -2.42
C ALA A 82 -0.21 4.19 -1.05
N LEU A 83 -0.14 3.34 -0.04
CA LEU A 83 0.33 3.68 1.30
C LEU A 83 1.71 3.08 1.48
N VAL A 84 2.71 3.92 1.74
CA VAL A 84 4.08 3.46 1.98
C VAL A 84 4.22 3.06 3.44
N ILE A 85 4.81 1.90 3.68
CA ILE A 85 5.09 1.39 5.03
C ILE A 85 6.59 1.07 5.10
N SER A 86 7.34 1.83 5.91
CA SER A 86 8.80 1.74 5.94
C SER A 86 9.34 1.97 7.34
N THR A 87 10.57 1.47 7.60
CA THR A 87 11.29 1.79 8.83
C THR A 87 11.95 3.17 8.76
N ASP A 88 12.08 3.75 7.56
CA ASP A 88 12.69 5.07 7.38
C ASP A 88 11.70 6.16 7.74
N ALA A 89 11.95 6.84 8.87
CA ALA A 89 11.07 7.89 9.38
C ALA A 89 11.61 9.29 9.08
N THR A 90 12.61 9.42 8.19
CA THR A 90 13.18 10.72 7.88
C THR A 90 12.18 11.57 7.11
N LYS A 91 12.14 12.84 7.44
CA LYS A 91 11.26 13.81 6.78
C LYS A 91 11.54 13.85 5.28
N GLN A 92 12.80 13.76 4.90
CA GLN A 92 13.21 13.77 3.49
C GLN A 92 12.58 12.62 2.72
N ARG A 93 12.64 11.40 3.28
CA ARG A 93 12.06 10.22 2.63
C ARG A 93 10.54 10.33 2.53
N ILE A 94 9.91 10.76 3.61
CA ILE A 94 8.46 10.91 3.65
C ILE A 94 8.01 11.89 2.56
N LEU A 95 8.64 13.06 2.50
CA LEU A 95 8.29 14.08 1.50
C LEU A 95 8.55 13.57 0.07
N ARG A 96 9.64 12.83 -0.12
CA ARG A 96 9.97 12.25 -1.43
C ARG A 96 8.87 11.31 -1.91
N MET A 97 8.44 10.39 -1.04
CA MET A 97 7.44 9.40 -1.43
C MET A 97 6.08 10.06 -1.69
N LEU A 98 5.71 11.04 -0.88
CA LEU A 98 4.47 11.78 -1.11
C LEU A 98 4.53 12.56 -2.42
N SER A 99 5.69 13.13 -2.76
CA SER A 99 5.85 13.86 -4.01
C SER A 99 5.76 12.94 -5.23
N LEU A 100 6.02 11.65 -5.06
CA LEU A 100 5.91 10.66 -6.12
C LEU A 100 4.49 10.09 -6.25
N GLY A 101 3.56 10.55 -5.42
CA GLY A 101 2.17 10.17 -5.53
C GLY A 101 1.65 9.25 -4.44
N ALA A 102 2.46 8.94 -3.42
CA ALA A 102 1.95 8.15 -2.29
C ALA A 102 0.85 8.94 -1.57
N GLU A 103 -0.23 8.25 -1.22
CA GLU A 103 -1.36 8.85 -0.51
C GLU A 103 -1.11 8.94 0.98
N GLY A 104 -0.16 8.18 1.49
CA GLY A 104 0.20 8.21 2.90
C GLY A 104 1.52 7.52 3.16
N TYR A 105 2.02 7.66 4.38
CA TYR A 105 3.29 7.09 4.79
C TYR A 105 3.20 6.68 6.25
N MET A 106 3.51 5.43 6.53
CA MET A 106 3.55 4.91 7.89
C MET A 106 4.93 4.37 8.21
N THR A 107 5.38 4.60 9.43
CA THR A 107 6.67 4.05 9.89
C THR A 107 6.44 2.78 10.70
N LYS A 108 7.31 1.81 10.50
CA LYS A 108 7.33 0.56 11.27
C LYS A 108 8.10 0.79 12.57
N PRO A 109 7.65 0.26 13.70
CA PRO A 109 6.42 -0.50 13.90
C PRO A 109 5.20 0.41 13.97
N PHE A 110 4.03 -0.13 13.66
CA PHE A 110 2.77 0.61 13.70
C PHE A 110 1.69 -0.23 14.38
N SER A 111 0.69 0.43 14.92
CA SER A 111 -0.42 -0.26 15.60
C SER A 111 -1.55 -0.60 14.62
N PRO A 112 -2.40 -1.58 14.96
CA PRO A 112 -3.60 -1.84 14.17
C PRO A 112 -4.49 -0.61 14.01
N GLU A 113 -4.62 0.19 15.08
CA GLU A 113 -5.42 1.41 15.07
C GLU A 113 -4.87 2.44 14.09
N ALA A 114 -3.56 2.63 14.08
CA ALA A 114 -2.92 3.57 13.16
C ALA A 114 -3.12 3.14 11.70
N LEU A 115 -2.99 1.83 11.42
CA LEU A 115 -3.21 1.32 10.08
C LEU A 115 -4.66 1.53 9.65
N ARG A 116 -5.61 1.23 10.53
CA ARG A 116 -7.03 1.43 10.25
C ARG A 116 -7.33 2.89 9.93
N GLU A 117 -6.81 3.80 10.72
CA GLU A 117 -7.02 5.23 10.50
C GLU A 117 -6.53 5.67 9.12
N GLU A 118 -5.34 5.21 8.73
CA GLU A 118 -4.79 5.55 7.42
C GLU A 118 -5.61 4.96 6.28
N LEU A 119 -6.01 3.70 6.40
CA LEU A 119 -6.81 3.05 5.38
C LEU A 119 -8.19 3.71 5.25
N GLU A 120 -8.81 4.08 6.38
CA GLU A 120 -10.08 4.78 6.37
C GLU A 120 -9.95 6.17 5.78
N ARG A 121 -8.86 6.86 6.06
CA ARG A 121 -8.60 8.18 5.48
C ARG A 121 -8.47 8.09 3.97
N ILE A 122 -7.74 7.09 3.48
CA ILE A 122 -7.47 6.92 2.06
C ILE A 122 -8.71 6.41 1.31
N LEU A 123 -9.40 5.42 1.88
CA LEU A 123 -10.52 4.74 1.22
C LEU A 123 -11.89 5.15 1.74
N GLY A 124 -11.96 5.60 3.00
CA GLY A 124 -13.21 5.97 3.63
C GLY A 124 -13.93 7.12 2.93
N GLU A 125 -13.18 8.12 2.49
CA GLU A 125 -13.75 9.25 1.74
C GLU A 125 -14.39 8.77 0.44
N GLY A 126 -13.69 7.88 -0.28
CA GLY A 126 -14.23 7.28 -1.49
C GLY A 126 -15.48 6.46 -1.20
N ASN A 127 -15.49 5.75 -0.08
CA ASN A 127 -16.64 5.00 0.38
C ASN A 127 -17.82 5.91 0.72
N ALA A 128 -17.57 6.98 1.44
CA ALA A 128 -18.59 7.95 1.79
C ALA A 128 -19.19 8.58 0.54
N THR A 129 -18.37 8.84 -0.45
CA THR A 129 -18.80 9.40 -1.73
C THR A 129 -19.66 8.40 -2.50
N ARG A 130 -19.35 7.12 -2.40
CA ARG A 130 -20.12 6.07 -3.07
C ARG A 130 -21.44 5.78 -2.38
N ALA A 131 -21.48 6.03 -1.10
CA ALA A 131 -22.69 5.79 -0.33
C ALA A 131 -23.77 6.82 -0.63
#